data_8ba74969f6a8db41832b5a1b4a395784
#
_entry.id   8ba74969f6a8db41832b5a1b4a395784
#
_cell.length_a   1.000
_cell.length_b   1.000
_cell.length_c   1.000
_cell.angle_alpha   90.00
_cell.angle_beta   90.00
_cell.angle_gamma   90.00
#
_symmetry.space_group_name_H-M   'P 1'
#
loop_
_entity.id
_entity.type
_entity.pdbx_description
1 polymer ?
#
loop_
_entity_poly.entity_id
_entity_poly.type
_entity_poly.pdbx_seq_one_letter_code
_entity_poly.pdbx_strand_id
1 'polypeptide(L)'
;EMAHLTHDHVVPSDEVLARVSELGALSPAKGPKRGNGPAEYHRIAGAKGTVGVITPMTHTYCGTCNRVRLTADGRLRTCLYGDHEVNLRDPLRRGEALAPLFIQALAEKPLEHQLLKLQVGGLRALSQVGG
;
A
#
# COMPACT_ATOMS: atom_id res chain seq x y z
N GLU A 1 -19.90 8.37 6.69
CA GLU A 1 -19.26 9.64 6.24
C GLU A 1 -17.76 9.37 6.17
N MET A 2 -17.18 9.27 4.97
CA MET A 2 -15.73 9.18 4.83
C MET A 2 -15.15 10.57 5.12
N ALA A 3 -14.26 10.65 6.10
CA ALA A 3 -13.55 11.89 6.38
C ALA A 3 -12.80 12.33 5.11
N HIS A 4 -13.04 13.53 4.64
CA HIS A 4 -12.30 14.12 3.54
C HIS A 4 -10.87 14.42 4.03
N LEU A 5 -9.94 13.52 3.68
CA LEU A 5 -8.51 13.75 3.89
C LEU A 5 -8.06 14.89 2.97
N THR A 6 -7.63 15.98 3.57
CA THR A 6 -6.96 17.10 2.86
C THR A 6 -5.45 17.02 3.09
N HIS A 7 -4.68 17.77 2.32
CA HIS A 7 -3.22 17.86 2.52
C HIS A 7 -2.85 18.31 3.94
N ASP A 8 -3.69 19.12 4.58
CA ASP A 8 -3.47 19.63 5.94
C ASP A 8 -3.55 18.53 7.01
N HIS A 9 -4.13 17.37 6.68
CA HIS A 9 -4.18 16.21 7.57
C HIS A 9 -3.00 15.25 7.39
N VAL A 10 -2.10 15.53 6.45
CA VAL A 10 -0.95 14.68 6.16
C VAL A 10 0.27 15.17 6.91
N VAL A 11 0.82 14.34 7.78
CA VAL A 11 2.14 14.59 8.38
C VAL A 11 3.19 13.91 7.49
N PRO A 12 4.13 14.66 6.90
CA PRO A 12 5.20 14.08 6.09
C PRO A 12 6.04 13.08 6.89
N SER A 13 6.47 12.01 6.26
CA SER A 13 7.27 10.97 6.93
C SER A 13 8.58 11.50 7.50
N ASP A 14 9.18 12.48 6.83
CA ASP A 14 10.44 13.10 7.28
C ASP A 14 10.23 13.86 8.60
N GLU A 15 9.09 14.50 8.78
CA GLU A 15 8.71 15.12 10.05
C GLU A 15 8.50 14.07 11.14
N VAL A 16 7.83 12.97 10.81
CA VAL A 16 7.65 11.84 11.75
C VAL A 16 9.01 11.29 12.18
N LEU A 17 9.92 11.05 11.24
CA LEU A 17 11.26 10.55 11.54
C LEU A 17 12.10 11.55 12.35
N ALA A 18 11.98 12.84 12.06
CA ALA A 18 12.63 13.89 12.84
C ALA A 18 12.18 13.85 14.31
N ARG A 19 10.87 13.79 14.56
CA ARG A 19 10.33 13.69 15.94
C ARG A 19 10.74 12.38 16.64
N VAL A 20 10.77 11.26 15.91
CA VAL A 20 11.22 9.98 16.47
C VAL A 20 12.71 10.03 16.82
N SER A 21 13.53 10.80 16.07
CA SER A 21 14.96 10.96 16.36
C SER A 21 15.26 11.72 17.66
N GLU A 22 14.29 12.46 18.19
CA GLU A 22 14.38 13.12 19.50
C GLU A 22 14.44 12.10 20.66
N LEU A 23 13.90 10.88 20.44
CA LEU A 23 13.96 9.78 21.40
C LEU A 23 15.31 9.05 21.41
N GLY A 24 16.17 9.29 20.43
CA GLY A 24 17.49 8.70 20.27
C GLY A 24 17.88 8.64 18.79
N ALA A 25 19.17 8.61 18.52
CA ALA A 25 19.71 8.61 17.16
C ALA A 25 19.13 7.46 16.33
N LEU A 26 18.60 7.79 15.14
CA LEU A 26 18.07 6.82 14.19
C LEU A 26 19.17 6.27 13.29
N SER A 27 19.10 4.98 13.03
CA SER A 27 19.92 4.30 12.02
C SER A 27 19.07 3.30 11.24
N PRO A 28 19.34 3.02 9.95
CA PRO A 28 18.68 1.96 9.24
C PRO A 28 18.79 0.63 9.99
N ALA A 29 17.68 -0.09 10.14
CA ALA A 29 17.72 -1.39 10.79
C ALA A 29 18.47 -2.39 9.91
N LYS A 30 19.57 -2.94 10.42
CA LYS A 30 20.34 -3.99 9.75
C LYS A 30 19.64 -5.35 9.95
N GLY A 31 19.60 -6.15 8.91
CA GLY A 31 19.06 -7.52 8.96
C GLY A 31 18.27 -7.87 7.71
N PRO A 32 17.92 -9.15 7.53
CA PRO A 32 17.11 -9.55 6.40
C PRO A 32 15.74 -8.88 6.49
N LYS A 33 15.31 -8.27 5.38
CA LYS A 33 13.94 -7.72 5.27
C LYS A 33 12.95 -8.87 5.53
N ARG A 34 12.15 -8.75 6.57
CA ARG A 34 11.09 -9.71 6.87
C ARG A 34 9.92 -9.45 5.92
N GLY A 35 9.87 -10.23 4.83
CA GLY A 35 8.84 -10.10 3.81
C GLY A 35 9.07 -8.94 2.83
N ASN A 36 8.07 -8.71 1.97
CA ASN A 36 8.09 -7.72 0.88
C ASN A 36 7.20 -6.51 1.18
N GLY A 37 7.06 -6.15 2.46
CA GLY A 37 6.29 -4.99 2.89
C GLY A 37 6.95 -3.67 2.49
N PRO A 38 6.17 -2.57 2.41
CA PRO A 38 6.68 -1.25 2.02
C PRO A 38 7.35 -0.49 3.16
N ALA A 39 7.40 -1.07 4.36
CA ALA A 39 7.95 -0.40 5.52
C ALA A 39 9.48 -0.31 5.43
N GLU A 40 10.01 0.87 5.69
CA GLU A 40 11.41 1.10 5.97
C GLU A 40 11.61 1.07 7.48
N TYR A 41 12.56 0.24 7.92
CA TYR A 41 12.78 0.01 9.35
C TYR A 41 13.99 0.77 9.85
N HIS A 42 13.80 1.45 10.98
CA HIS A 42 14.83 2.22 11.69
C HIS A 42 15.01 1.66 13.10
N ARG A 43 16.23 1.72 13.58
CA ARG A 43 16.59 1.43 14.97
C ARG A 43 16.85 2.73 15.71
N ILE A 44 16.27 2.88 16.88
CA ILE A 44 16.55 3.98 17.79
C ILE A 44 17.69 3.54 18.72
N ALA A 45 18.70 4.39 18.92
CA ALA A 45 19.80 4.12 19.83
C ALA A 45 19.27 3.86 21.26
N GLY A 46 19.74 2.79 21.87
CA GLY A 46 19.29 2.36 23.22
C GLY A 46 17.95 1.59 23.25
N ALA A 47 17.18 1.54 22.17
CA ALA A 47 15.92 0.80 22.12
C ALA A 47 16.14 -0.66 21.68
N LYS A 48 15.33 -1.57 22.24
CA LYS A 48 15.35 -3.00 21.88
C LYS A 48 14.63 -3.29 20.55
N GLY A 49 13.65 -2.46 20.19
CA GLY A 49 12.80 -2.63 19.00
C GLY A 49 13.27 -1.85 17.79
N THR A 50 12.46 -1.92 16.74
CA THR A 50 12.60 -1.12 15.52
C THR A 50 11.30 -0.39 15.23
N VAL A 51 11.40 0.77 14.58
CA VAL A 51 10.26 1.54 14.08
C VAL A 51 10.20 1.32 12.58
N GLY A 52 9.02 0.89 12.07
CA GLY A 52 8.76 0.77 10.64
C GLY A 52 7.89 1.94 10.17
N VAL A 53 8.31 2.63 9.13
CA VAL A 53 7.57 3.74 8.52
C VAL A 53 7.14 3.36 7.13
N ILE A 54 5.85 3.58 6.81
CA ILE A 54 5.28 3.38 5.47
C ILE A 54 4.91 4.75 4.93
N THR A 55 5.47 5.12 3.79
CA THR A 55 5.42 6.49 3.25
C THR A 55 4.74 6.55 1.88
N PRO A 56 3.43 6.25 1.76
CA PRO A 56 2.77 6.22 0.46
C PRO A 56 2.63 7.61 -0.19
N MET A 57 2.62 8.66 0.62
CA MET A 57 2.41 10.03 0.15
C MET A 57 3.72 10.79 -0.08
N THR A 58 4.68 10.66 0.82
CA THR A 58 5.94 11.44 0.80
C THR A 58 7.00 10.78 -0.07
N HIS A 59 7.21 9.46 0.11
CA HIS A 59 8.17 8.66 -0.64
C HIS A 59 7.47 7.42 -1.18
N THR A 60 7.02 7.50 -2.43
CA THR A 60 6.24 6.41 -3.03
C THR A 60 7.11 5.17 -3.26
N TYR A 61 6.55 4.01 -2.95
CA TYR A 61 7.18 2.70 -3.22
C TYR A 61 6.54 1.97 -4.41
N CYS A 62 5.83 2.70 -5.27
CA CYS A 62 5.08 2.13 -6.38
C CYS A 62 5.95 1.34 -7.34
N GLY A 63 7.14 1.83 -7.68
CA GLY A 63 8.06 1.18 -8.60
C GLY A 63 8.54 -0.21 -8.16
N THR A 64 8.46 -0.52 -6.86
CA THR A 64 8.82 -1.84 -6.30
C THR A 64 7.62 -2.62 -5.79
N CYS A 65 6.41 -2.10 -6.01
CA CYS A 65 5.19 -2.71 -5.49
C CYS A 65 4.76 -3.94 -6.30
N ASN A 66 4.89 -5.12 -5.71
CA ASN A 66 4.49 -6.40 -6.29
C ASN A 66 3.18 -6.95 -5.71
N ARG A 67 2.35 -6.10 -5.08
CA ARG A 67 1.15 -6.53 -4.38
C ARG A 67 -0.08 -6.46 -5.27
N VAL A 68 -0.95 -7.43 -5.06
CA VAL A 68 -2.34 -7.47 -5.52
C VAL A 68 -3.24 -7.83 -4.34
N ARG A 69 -4.52 -7.57 -4.43
CA ARG A 69 -5.50 -7.88 -3.41
C ARG A 69 -6.69 -8.58 -4.03
N LEU A 70 -7.21 -9.57 -3.33
CA LEU A 70 -8.47 -10.20 -3.67
C LEU A 70 -9.54 -9.67 -2.71
N THR A 71 -10.58 -9.07 -3.26
CA THR A 71 -11.72 -8.57 -2.48
C THR A 71 -12.64 -9.70 -2.05
N ALA A 72 -13.45 -9.48 -1.00
CA ALA A 72 -14.37 -10.48 -0.48
C ALA A 72 -15.43 -10.91 -1.52
N ASP A 73 -15.75 -10.05 -2.48
CA ASP A 73 -16.69 -10.32 -3.59
C ASP A 73 -15.99 -10.92 -4.83
N GLY A 74 -14.70 -11.32 -4.71
CA GLY A 74 -13.96 -12.05 -5.73
C GLY A 74 -13.46 -11.22 -6.89
N ARG A 75 -13.04 -9.98 -6.63
CA ARG A 75 -12.39 -9.10 -7.60
C ARG A 75 -10.91 -8.95 -7.29
N LEU A 76 -10.08 -8.98 -8.32
CA LEU A 76 -8.64 -8.73 -8.22
C LEU A 76 -8.37 -7.23 -8.37
N ARG A 77 -7.75 -6.66 -7.36
CA ARG A 77 -7.35 -5.26 -7.30
C ARG A 77 -5.82 -5.17 -7.31
N THR A 78 -5.25 -4.43 -8.24
CA THR A 78 -3.80 -4.34 -8.44
C THR A 78 -3.16 -3.17 -7.70
N CYS A 79 -3.95 -2.18 -7.30
CA CYS A 79 -3.51 -1.05 -6.49
C CYS A 79 -4.49 -0.77 -5.34
N LEU A 80 -3.98 -0.51 -4.13
CA LEU A 80 -4.81 -0.16 -2.99
C LEU A 80 -5.58 1.15 -3.21
N TYR A 81 -4.93 2.09 -3.86
CA TYR A 81 -5.44 3.44 -4.09
C TYR A 81 -6.04 3.66 -5.47
N GLY A 82 -6.18 2.59 -6.27
CA GLY A 82 -6.82 2.64 -7.58
C GLY A 82 -8.21 2.02 -7.55
N ASP A 83 -9.06 2.34 -8.52
CA ASP A 83 -10.44 1.83 -8.62
C ASP A 83 -10.56 0.64 -9.57
N HIS A 84 -9.51 0.33 -10.32
CA HIS A 84 -9.52 -0.75 -11.28
C HIS A 84 -9.58 -2.12 -10.60
N GLU A 85 -10.57 -2.92 -10.97
CA GLU A 85 -10.81 -4.26 -10.44
C GLU A 85 -11.18 -5.22 -11.58
N VAL A 86 -10.58 -6.40 -11.59
CA VAL A 86 -10.90 -7.49 -12.51
C VAL A 86 -11.76 -8.54 -11.81
N ASN A 87 -12.92 -8.87 -12.39
CA ASN A 87 -13.81 -9.88 -11.82
C ASN A 87 -13.23 -11.29 -12.04
N LEU A 88 -12.87 -11.96 -10.97
CA LEU A 88 -12.42 -13.36 -10.99
C LEU A 88 -13.54 -14.33 -10.60
N ARG A 89 -14.51 -13.88 -9.82
CA ARG A 89 -15.57 -14.73 -9.26
C ARG A 89 -16.43 -15.39 -10.33
N ASP A 90 -16.94 -14.59 -11.28
CA ASP A 90 -17.91 -15.08 -12.24
C ASP A 90 -17.27 -16.05 -13.27
N PRO A 91 -16.07 -15.76 -13.84
CA PRO A 91 -15.33 -16.72 -14.64
C PRO A 91 -15.00 -18.02 -13.87
N LEU A 92 -14.57 -17.91 -12.61
CA LEU A 92 -14.29 -19.09 -11.77
C LEU A 92 -15.53 -19.98 -11.63
N ARG A 93 -16.71 -19.39 -11.38
CA ARG A 93 -17.97 -20.14 -11.25
C ARG A 93 -18.42 -20.80 -12.53
N ARG A 94 -17.99 -20.29 -13.68
CA ARG A 94 -18.24 -20.93 -15.00
C ARG A 94 -17.17 -21.97 -15.37
N GLY A 95 -16.18 -22.20 -14.50
CA GLY A 95 -15.08 -23.13 -14.78
C GLY A 95 -14.05 -22.60 -15.77
N GLU A 96 -13.99 -21.29 -15.98
CA GLU A 96 -13.04 -20.66 -16.88
C GLU A 96 -11.65 -20.53 -16.25
N ALA A 97 -10.61 -20.55 -17.10
CA ALA A 97 -9.23 -20.36 -16.64
C ALA A 97 -9.01 -18.90 -16.15
N LEU A 98 -8.48 -18.74 -14.95
CA LEU A 98 -8.23 -17.43 -14.37
C LEU A 98 -6.89 -16.81 -14.78
N ALA A 99 -5.92 -17.60 -15.26
CA ALA A 99 -4.59 -17.13 -15.61
C ALA A 99 -4.58 -15.94 -16.58
N PRO A 100 -5.38 -15.92 -17.68
CA PRO A 100 -5.44 -14.75 -18.55
C PRO A 100 -5.89 -13.47 -17.84
N LEU A 101 -6.82 -13.58 -16.89
CA LEU A 101 -7.34 -12.45 -16.13
C LEU A 101 -6.30 -11.89 -15.17
N PHE A 102 -5.47 -12.74 -14.55
CA PHE A 102 -4.33 -12.30 -13.76
C PHE A 102 -3.30 -11.56 -14.62
N ILE A 103 -2.97 -12.10 -15.80
CA ILE A 103 -2.02 -11.47 -16.73
C ILE A 103 -2.56 -10.10 -17.16
N GLN A 104 -3.83 -10.01 -17.53
CA GLN A 104 -4.49 -8.76 -17.88
C GLN A 104 -4.41 -7.75 -16.72
N ALA A 105 -4.83 -8.15 -15.53
CA ALA A 105 -4.82 -7.28 -14.36
C ALA A 105 -3.43 -6.74 -14.03
N LEU A 106 -2.39 -7.58 -14.20
CA LEU A 106 -1.01 -7.15 -13.97
C LEU A 106 -0.51 -6.21 -15.05
N ALA A 107 -0.88 -6.41 -16.32
CA ALA A 107 -0.56 -5.51 -17.41
C ALA A 107 -1.20 -4.13 -17.25
N GLU A 108 -2.39 -4.07 -16.66
CA GLU A 108 -3.14 -2.85 -16.38
C GLU A 108 -2.80 -2.22 -15.02
N LYS A 109 -1.86 -2.81 -14.27
CA LYS A 109 -1.43 -2.27 -12.98
C LYS A 109 -0.79 -0.89 -13.18
N PRO A 110 -1.28 0.16 -12.48
CA PRO A 110 -0.70 1.49 -12.62
C PRO A 110 0.74 1.53 -12.09
N LEU A 111 1.59 2.27 -12.78
CA LEU A 111 2.98 2.50 -12.35
C LEU A 111 3.04 3.29 -11.05
N GLU A 112 2.08 4.20 -10.84
CA GLU A 112 1.97 5.02 -9.65
C GLU A 112 0.51 5.12 -9.20
N HIS A 113 0.30 5.27 -7.90
CA HIS A 113 -1.03 5.52 -7.36
C HIS A 113 -1.45 6.98 -7.56
N GLN A 114 -2.76 7.23 -7.62
CA GLN A 114 -3.30 8.57 -7.82
C GLN A 114 -3.67 9.29 -6.52
N LEU A 115 -3.25 8.75 -5.37
CA LEU A 115 -3.57 9.31 -4.06
C LEU A 115 -3.10 10.77 -3.90
N LEU A 116 -1.93 11.10 -4.49
CA LEU A 116 -1.37 12.47 -4.48
C LEU A 116 -2.25 13.48 -5.24
N LYS A 117 -3.06 13.02 -6.19
CA LYS A 117 -3.98 13.88 -6.93
C LYS A 117 -5.28 14.13 -6.17
N LEU A 118 -5.42 13.58 -4.95
CA LEU A 118 -6.64 13.61 -4.12
C LEU A 118 -7.93 13.21 -4.88
N GLN A 119 -7.78 12.54 -6.01
CA GLN A 119 -8.91 11.96 -6.75
C GLN A 119 -9.32 10.66 -6.03
N VAL A 120 -9.89 10.82 -4.84
CA VAL A 120 -10.44 9.74 -4.04
C VAL A 120 -11.88 9.51 -4.52
N GLY A 121 -12.04 9.11 -5.77
CA GLY A 121 -13.33 8.72 -6.31
C GLY A 121 -13.55 7.23 -6.10
N GLY A 122 -14.64 6.85 -5.43
CA GLY A 122 -15.12 5.46 -5.43
C GLY A 122 -14.28 4.43 -4.68
N LEU A 123 -13.35 4.83 -3.82
CA LEU A 123 -12.54 3.89 -3.04
C LEU A 123 -13.44 3.07 -2.11
N ARG A 124 -13.36 1.76 -2.24
CA ARG A 124 -13.95 0.86 -1.26
C ARG A 124 -13.34 1.12 0.12
N ALA A 125 -14.11 0.93 1.18
CA ALA A 125 -13.57 0.90 2.53
C ALA A 125 -12.48 -0.18 2.65
N LEU A 126 -11.45 0.04 3.46
CA LEU A 126 -10.36 -0.93 3.65
C LEU A 126 -10.87 -2.31 4.07
N SER A 127 -11.95 -2.36 4.87
CA SER A 127 -12.63 -3.60 5.26
C SER A 127 -13.22 -4.41 4.08
N GLN A 128 -13.42 -3.79 2.92
CA GLN A 128 -13.96 -4.45 1.73
C GLN A 128 -12.87 -4.91 0.76
N VAL A 129 -11.64 -4.46 0.96
CA VAL A 129 -10.54 -4.71 0.00
C VAL A 129 -9.71 -5.94 0.36
N GLY A 130 -9.95 -6.53 1.53
CA GLY A 130 -9.11 -7.60 2.06
C GLY A 130 -7.72 -7.11 2.46
N GLY A 131 -7.14 -7.62 3.50
CA GLY A 131 -5.80 -7.25 3.96
C GLY A 131 -5.37 -8.14 5.08
#